data_34a4401dcb472fd83afa49b0654ae0ad
#
_entry.id   34a4401dcb472fd83afa49b0654ae0ad
#
_cell.length_a   1.000
_cell.length_b   1.000
_cell.length_c   1.000
_cell.angle_alpha   90.00
_cell.angle_beta   90.00
_cell.angle_gamma   90.00
#
_symmetry.space_group_name_H-M   'P 1'
#
loop_
_entity.id
_entity.type
_entity.pdbx_description
1 polymer ?
#
loop_
_entity_poly.entity_id
_entity_poly.type
_entity_poly.pdbx_seq_one_letter_code
_entity_poly.pdbx_strand_id
1 'polypeptide(L)'
;MNQVYEKLQRCYESFQKKIDFKPQIALVLGSGLGDYAESIRVEAELPYQEIEEFPVSTVPGHKGRFVFGYVEDVPVVIMQGRVHYYEGYAIQDVVLPIRLMKLMGAKVLFLTNAAGGVKYDFHAGDFMLIRDQISNFVPSPLIGPNLDELGPRFCDMSEVYDKDLREIIKKTAAELGIPLQEGVYIQLTGPNFETPSEVKMCRILGADAVGMSTACEGTAANHMGMKVCGISCISNLGCGMTDQPLSHTEVQEMADRVAPLFKKLITASIVKIAEQIKDEEME
;
A
#
# COMPACT_ATOMS: atom_id res chain seq x y z
N MET A 1 11.61 27.47 2.93
CA MET A 1 11.04 26.27 2.29
C MET A 1 10.74 25.25 3.39
N ASN A 2 9.78 24.35 3.22
CA ASN A 2 9.45 23.36 4.26
C ASN A 2 10.50 22.24 4.25
N GLN A 3 11.09 21.91 5.41
CA GLN A 3 12.14 20.89 5.51
C GLN A 3 11.73 19.51 4.98
N VAL A 4 10.44 19.14 5.10
CA VAL A 4 9.91 17.87 4.55
C VAL A 4 9.95 17.90 3.02
N TYR A 5 9.58 19.03 2.41
CA TYR A 5 9.62 19.16 0.96
C TYR A 5 11.05 19.23 0.43
N GLU A 6 11.95 19.93 1.12
CA GLU A 6 13.38 19.96 0.76
C GLU A 6 14.01 18.56 0.79
N LYS A 7 13.69 17.77 1.83
CA LYS A 7 14.12 16.37 1.92
C LYS A 7 13.59 15.54 0.75
N LEU A 8 12.30 15.69 0.42
CA LEU A 8 11.68 15.00 -0.72
C LEU A 8 12.37 15.38 -2.04
N GLN A 9 12.72 16.64 -2.24
CA GLN A 9 13.44 17.11 -3.43
C GLN A 9 14.85 16.49 -3.53
N ARG A 10 15.61 16.43 -2.44
CA ARG A 10 16.92 15.75 -2.42
C ARG A 10 16.80 14.26 -2.75
N CYS A 11 15.79 13.58 -2.21
CA CYS A 11 15.50 12.18 -2.58
C CYS A 11 15.19 12.05 -4.08
N TYR A 12 14.40 12.98 -4.64
CA TYR A 12 14.04 12.95 -6.05
C TYR A 12 15.24 13.25 -6.97
N GLU A 13 16.07 14.22 -6.63
CA GLU A 13 17.32 14.48 -7.33
C GLU A 13 18.29 13.29 -7.28
N SER A 14 18.36 12.62 -6.13
CA SER A 14 19.16 11.39 -5.96
C SER A 14 18.67 10.27 -6.88
N PHE A 15 17.35 10.10 -6.99
CA PHE A 15 16.71 9.18 -7.93
C PHE A 15 17.05 9.54 -9.38
N GLN A 16 16.84 10.78 -9.80
CA GLN A 16 17.03 11.21 -11.19
C GLN A 16 18.47 11.02 -11.70
N LYS A 17 19.47 11.10 -10.80
CA LYS A 17 20.88 10.85 -11.15
C LYS A 17 21.17 9.39 -11.48
N LYS A 18 20.32 8.45 -11.04
CA LYS A 18 20.56 7.00 -11.10
C LYS A 18 19.62 6.26 -12.04
N ILE A 19 18.39 6.73 -12.14
CA ILE A 19 17.31 6.01 -12.83
C ILE A 19 16.63 6.96 -13.82
N ASP A 20 16.61 6.54 -15.07
CA ASP A 20 15.82 7.18 -16.15
C ASP A 20 14.63 6.26 -16.46
N PHE A 21 13.60 6.35 -15.62
CA PHE A 21 12.38 5.54 -15.77
C PHE A 21 11.18 6.32 -15.27
N LYS A 22 10.10 6.34 -16.05
CA LYS A 22 8.86 7.04 -15.70
C LYS A 22 7.72 6.03 -15.49
N PRO A 23 7.38 5.67 -14.24
CA PRO A 23 6.31 4.75 -13.96
C PRO A 23 4.94 5.41 -14.16
N GLN A 24 3.94 4.61 -14.56
CA GLN A 24 2.54 5.00 -14.60
C GLN A 24 1.83 4.60 -13.29
N ILE A 25 2.17 3.44 -12.74
CA ILE A 25 1.58 2.89 -11.52
C ILE A 25 2.67 2.64 -10.49
N ALA A 26 2.42 3.07 -9.25
CA ALA A 26 3.19 2.72 -8.08
C ALA A 26 2.52 1.54 -7.36
N LEU A 27 3.27 0.50 -7.03
CA LEU A 27 2.80 -0.67 -6.29
C LEU A 27 3.56 -0.79 -4.98
N VAL A 28 2.86 -0.90 -3.86
CA VAL A 28 3.45 -1.17 -2.55
C VAL A 28 3.18 -2.61 -2.14
N LEU A 29 4.24 -3.41 -1.98
CA LEU A 29 4.14 -4.80 -1.59
C LEU A 29 4.10 -4.93 -0.06
N GLY A 30 3.07 -5.62 0.43
CA GLY A 30 2.94 -6.01 1.83
C GLY A 30 3.78 -7.23 2.19
N SER A 31 3.78 -7.60 3.47
CA SER A 31 4.47 -8.79 3.99
C SER A 31 4.01 -10.05 3.26
N GLY A 32 4.96 -10.92 2.91
CA GLY A 32 4.72 -12.15 2.15
C GLY A 32 4.50 -11.97 0.65
N LEU A 33 4.48 -10.74 0.12
CA LEU A 33 4.25 -10.47 -1.30
C LEU A 33 5.50 -9.97 -2.04
N GLY A 34 6.64 -9.89 -1.33
CA GLY A 34 7.89 -9.32 -1.85
C GLY A 34 8.36 -9.94 -3.16
N ASP A 35 8.17 -11.23 -3.35
CA ASP A 35 8.59 -11.97 -4.55
C ASP A 35 7.86 -11.56 -5.83
N TYR A 36 6.75 -10.81 -5.72
CA TYR A 36 6.08 -10.27 -6.91
C TYR A 36 7.00 -9.36 -7.72
N ALA A 37 7.84 -8.56 -7.06
CA ALA A 37 8.78 -7.66 -7.73
C ALA A 37 9.81 -8.38 -8.62
N GLU A 38 10.05 -9.67 -8.38
CA GLU A 38 10.97 -10.50 -9.17
C GLU A 38 10.27 -11.21 -10.34
N SER A 39 8.96 -11.20 -10.36
CA SER A 39 8.15 -11.84 -11.41
C SER A 39 7.83 -10.93 -12.59
N ILE A 40 8.14 -9.64 -12.51
CA ILE A 40 7.94 -8.67 -13.58
C ILE A 40 9.17 -8.59 -14.50
N ARG A 41 9.05 -7.91 -15.65
CA ARG A 41 10.21 -7.55 -16.47
C ARG A 41 10.96 -6.38 -15.81
N VAL A 42 12.00 -6.69 -15.04
CA VAL A 42 12.79 -5.70 -14.31
C VAL A 42 13.73 -4.95 -15.25
N GLU A 43 13.72 -3.61 -15.20
CA GLU A 43 14.64 -2.73 -15.95
C GLU A 43 15.71 -2.13 -15.03
N ALA A 44 15.36 -1.79 -13.79
CA ALA A 44 16.30 -1.22 -12.84
C ALA A 44 15.86 -1.47 -11.40
N GLU A 45 16.81 -1.37 -10.47
CA GLU A 45 16.59 -1.45 -9.04
C GLU A 45 17.30 -0.28 -8.36
N LEU A 46 16.71 0.25 -7.29
CA LEU A 46 17.31 1.31 -6.49
C LEU A 46 17.15 1.02 -5.01
N PRO A 47 18.22 0.53 -4.32
CA PRO A 47 18.21 0.35 -2.88
C PRO A 47 17.93 1.67 -2.14
N TYR A 48 17.12 1.62 -1.07
CA TYR A 48 16.78 2.82 -0.30
C TYR A 48 18.01 3.51 0.29
N GLN A 49 19.03 2.74 0.68
CA GLN A 49 20.29 3.23 1.20
C GLN A 49 21.08 4.09 0.20
N GLU A 50 20.77 3.97 -1.09
CA GLU A 50 21.39 4.74 -2.15
C GLU A 50 20.65 6.04 -2.46
N ILE A 51 19.52 6.29 -1.82
CA ILE A 51 18.76 7.54 -1.93
C ILE A 51 19.10 8.40 -0.70
N GLU A 52 19.51 9.63 -0.93
CA GLU A 52 19.92 10.56 0.13
C GLU A 52 18.80 10.78 1.15
N GLU A 53 19.11 10.59 2.45
CA GLU A 53 18.18 10.76 3.60
C GLU A 53 16.91 9.90 3.57
N PHE A 54 16.85 8.88 2.72
CA PHE A 54 15.66 8.04 2.58
C PHE A 54 15.54 7.03 3.75
N PRO A 55 14.31 6.76 4.25
CA PRO A 55 14.11 5.79 5.32
C PRO A 55 14.37 4.35 4.81
N VAL A 56 14.99 3.54 5.67
CA VAL A 56 15.30 2.13 5.37
C VAL A 56 14.44 1.23 6.22
N SER A 57 13.74 0.28 5.60
CA SER A 57 12.97 -0.72 6.34
C SER A 57 13.87 -1.64 7.16
N THR A 58 13.50 -1.87 8.41
CA THR A 58 14.20 -2.75 9.35
C THR A 58 13.48 -4.09 9.56
N VAL A 59 12.34 -4.27 8.90
CA VAL A 59 11.48 -5.46 9.04
C VAL A 59 12.12 -6.65 8.32
N PRO A 60 12.28 -7.82 8.99
CA PRO A 60 12.76 -9.03 8.34
C PRO A 60 11.93 -9.40 7.09
N GLY A 61 12.61 -9.77 6.01
CA GLY A 61 11.97 -10.09 4.72
C GLY A 61 11.70 -8.89 3.81
N HIS A 62 11.88 -7.66 4.28
CA HIS A 62 11.80 -6.47 3.43
C HIS A 62 13.16 -6.19 2.78
N LYS A 63 13.23 -6.20 1.43
CA LYS A 63 14.49 -5.96 0.71
C LYS A 63 14.95 -4.50 0.76
N GLY A 64 14.05 -3.54 1.01
CA GLY A 64 14.37 -2.13 1.16
C GLY A 64 14.87 -1.49 -0.15
N ARG A 65 14.12 -1.66 -1.24
CA ARG A 65 14.45 -1.10 -2.55
C ARG A 65 13.21 -0.75 -3.37
N PHE A 66 13.39 0.14 -4.33
CA PHE A 66 12.49 0.28 -5.46
C PHE A 66 12.91 -0.64 -6.60
N VAL A 67 11.93 -1.26 -7.26
CA VAL A 67 12.11 -2.04 -8.49
C VAL A 67 11.32 -1.35 -9.60
N PHE A 68 11.98 -1.02 -10.69
CA PHE A 68 11.41 -0.38 -11.88
C PHE A 68 11.32 -1.41 -12.99
N GLY A 69 10.21 -1.45 -13.67
CA GLY A 69 10.03 -2.41 -14.75
C GLY A 69 8.61 -2.40 -15.31
N TYR A 70 8.22 -3.50 -15.90
CA TYR A 70 6.95 -3.61 -16.59
C TYR A 70 6.16 -4.81 -16.10
N VAL A 71 4.89 -4.58 -15.76
CA VAL A 71 3.87 -5.61 -15.61
C VAL A 71 3.17 -5.72 -16.97
N GLU A 72 3.43 -6.79 -17.71
CA GLU A 72 3.17 -6.86 -19.16
C GLU A 72 3.82 -5.64 -19.84
N ASP A 73 3.03 -4.71 -20.39
CA ASP A 73 3.53 -3.49 -21.03
C ASP A 73 3.32 -2.23 -20.19
N VAL A 74 2.87 -2.37 -18.94
CA VAL A 74 2.59 -1.24 -18.03
C VAL A 74 3.84 -0.88 -17.22
N PRO A 75 4.38 0.35 -17.36
CA PRO A 75 5.54 0.77 -16.59
C PRO A 75 5.16 1.00 -15.13
N VAL A 76 5.84 0.30 -14.23
CA VAL A 76 5.57 0.33 -12.79
C VAL A 76 6.81 0.65 -11.98
N VAL A 77 6.61 1.27 -10.82
CA VAL A 77 7.58 1.29 -9.72
C VAL A 77 7.03 0.49 -8.56
N ILE A 78 7.80 -0.46 -8.07
CA ILE A 78 7.40 -1.35 -6.96
C ILE A 78 8.24 -1.01 -5.73
N MET A 79 7.57 -0.69 -4.63
CA MET A 79 8.16 -0.58 -3.31
C MET A 79 8.27 -1.98 -2.70
N GLN A 80 9.47 -2.58 -2.75
CA GLN A 80 9.78 -3.90 -2.19
C GLN A 80 10.42 -3.74 -0.80
N GLY A 81 9.58 -3.61 0.21
CA GLY A 81 9.97 -3.34 1.59
C GLY A 81 9.40 -2.00 2.07
N ARG A 82 8.22 -2.07 2.69
CA ARG A 82 7.52 -0.93 3.26
C ARG A 82 8.19 -0.48 4.56
N VAL A 83 8.20 0.83 4.78
CA VAL A 83 8.57 1.47 6.04
C VAL A 83 7.33 1.62 6.91
N HIS A 84 7.41 1.31 8.20
CA HIS A 84 6.28 1.36 9.11
C HIS A 84 6.50 2.38 10.24
N TYR A 85 5.38 2.89 10.76
CA TYR A 85 5.42 3.84 11.88
C TYR A 85 6.03 3.23 13.15
N TYR A 86 5.78 1.94 13.41
CA TYR A 86 6.36 1.24 14.56
C TYR A 86 7.89 1.02 14.50
N GLU A 87 8.52 1.27 13.36
CA GLU A 87 9.98 1.26 13.24
C GLU A 87 10.63 2.51 13.85
N GLY A 88 9.81 3.46 14.35
CA GLY A 88 10.27 4.67 15.05
C GLY A 88 10.45 5.88 14.13
N TYR A 89 10.09 5.78 12.87
CA TYR A 89 10.13 6.90 11.94
C TYR A 89 9.02 7.92 12.21
N ALA A 90 9.29 9.20 11.96
CA ALA A 90 8.24 10.21 11.88
C ALA A 90 7.25 9.83 10.75
N ILE A 91 5.97 10.15 10.94
CA ILE A 91 4.94 9.78 9.97
C ILE A 91 5.21 10.36 8.56
N GLN A 92 5.86 11.53 8.48
CA GLN A 92 6.28 12.15 7.22
C GLN A 92 7.32 11.29 6.48
N ASP A 93 8.21 10.60 7.21
CA ASP A 93 9.20 9.69 6.64
C ASP A 93 8.56 8.37 6.22
N VAL A 94 7.55 7.90 6.95
CA VAL A 94 6.78 6.69 6.58
C VAL A 94 6.11 6.85 5.22
N VAL A 95 5.59 8.04 4.91
CA VAL A 95 4.93 8.33 3.62
C VAL A 95 5.84 8.94 2.57
N LEU A 96 7.11 9.21 2.90
CA LEU A 96 8.09 9.77 1.96
C LEU A 96 8.23 8.91 0.68
N PRO A 97 8.26 7.56 0.75
CA PRO A 97 8.29 6.71 -0.43
C PRO A 97 7.12 6.96 -1.39
N ILE A 98 5.92 7.15 -0.85
CA ILE A 98 4.71 7.40 -1.66
C ILE A 98 4.82 8.75 -2.37
N ARG A 99 5.28 9.78 -1.65
CA ARG A 99 5.53 11.11 -2.23
C ARG A 99 6.59 11.06 -3.33
N LEU A 100 7.66 10.31 -3.11
CA LEU A 100 8.71 10.12 -4.10
C LEU A 100 8.19 9.42 -5.36
N MET A 101 7.38 8.35 -5.23
CA MET A 101 6.79 7.65 -6.38
C MET A 101 5.85 8.57 -7.19
N LYS A 102 5.14 9.51 -6.53
CA LYS A 102 4.38 10.56 -7.25
C LYS A 102 5.29 11.46 -8.08
N LEU A 103 6.41 11.93 -7.53
CA LEU A 103 7.36 12.76 -8.27
C LEU A 103 8.03 12.00 -9.42
N MET A 104 8.22 10.70 -9.30
CA MET A 104 8.69 9.82 -10.38
C MET A 104 7.71 9.76 -11.57
N GLY A 105 6.45 10.15 -11.36
CA GLY A 105 5.43 10.23 -12.41
C GLY A 105 4.24 9.28 -12.23
N ALA A 106 4.20 8.47 -11.16
CA ALA A 106 3.10 7.57 -10.92
C ALA A 106 1.77 8.32 -10.72
N LYS A 107 0.73 7.89 -11.41
CA LYS A 107 -0.64 8.45 -11.36
C LYS A 107 -1.54 7.67 -10.42
N VAL A 108 -1.29 6.38 -10.30
CA VAL A 108 -2.03 5.45 -9.44
C VAL A 108 -1.11 4.89 -8.38
N LEU A 109 -1.63 4.77 -7.17
CA LEU A 109 -1.03 4.01 -6.07
C LEU A 109 -1.86 2.75 -5.83
N PHE A 110 -1.25 1.59 -6.07
CA PHE A 110 -1.83 0.29 -5.75
C PHE A 110 -1.20 -0.21 -4.44
N LEU A 111 -1.98 -0.26 -3.38
CA LEU A 111 -1.54 -0.69 -2.06
C LEU A 111 -1.84 -2.18 -1.84
N THR A 112 -0.88 -2.92 -1.31
CA THR A 112 -1.12 -4.27 -0.80
C THR A 112 -0.62 -4.42 0.62
N ASN A 113 -1.25 -5.27 1.40
CA ASN A 113 -0.84 -5.56 2.78
C ASN A 113 -1.28 -6.96 3.21
N ALA A 114 -0.66 -7.47 4.26
CA ALA A 114 -1.22 -8.51 5.11
C ALA A 114 -2.01 -7.85 6.22
N ALA A 115 -3.20 -8.36 6.54
CA ALA A 115 -4.09 -7.80 7.55
C ALA A 115 -4.77 -8.88 8.37
N GLY A 116 -5.08 -8.58 9.62
CA GLY A 116 -5.95 -9.38 10.47
C GLY A 116 -7.41 -9.13 10.13
N GLY A 117 -8.17 -10.18 9.80
CA GLY A 117 -9.62 -10.07 9.63
C GLY A 117 -10.30 -9.86 10.97
N VAL A 118 -11.16 -8.83 11.08
CA VAL A 118 -11.95 -8.59 12.30
C VAL A 118 -13.45 -8.79 12.09
N LYS A 119 -13.89 -8.96 10.85
CA LYS A 119 -15.24 -9.32 10.46
C LYS A 119 -15.45 -10.82 10.64
N TYR A 120 -16.63 -11.23 11.13
CA TYR A 120 -16.89 -12.64 11.50
C TYR A 120 -16.96 -13.62 10.32
N ASP A 121 -17.30 -13.15 9.13
CA ASP A 121 -17.41 -13.94 7.90
C ASP A 121 -16.13 -13.95 7.06
N PHE A 122 -15.04 -13.34 7.56
CA PHE A 122 -13.73 -13.42 6.93
C PHE A 122 -12.99 -14.69 7.36
N HIS A 123 -12.19 -15.21 6.45
CA HIS A 123 -11.32 -16.35 6.65
C HIS A 123 -9.87 -16.02 6.31
N ALA A 124 -8.94 -16.67 6.98
CA ALA A 124 -7.53 -16.56 6.60
C ALA A 124 -7.33 -17.08 5.17
N GLY A 125 -6.72 -16.28 4.32
CA GLY A 125 -6.56 -16.51 2.89
C GLY A 125 -7.52 -15.72 2.01
N ASP A 126 -8.53 -15.05 2.59
CA ASP A 126 -9.41 -14.16 1.83
C ASP A 126 -8.63 -12.93 1.30
N PHE A 127 -9.09 -12.41 0.16
CA PHE A 127 -8.68 -11.09 -0.32
C PHE A 127 -9.79 -10.09 -0.07
N MET A 128 -9.41 -8.93 0.50
CA MET A 128 -10.34 -7.83 0.76
C MET A 128 -9.93 -6.60 -0.05
N LEU A 129 -10.77 -6.18 -0.99
CA LEU A 129 -10.67 -4.89 -1.64
C LEU A 129 -10.98 -3.78 -0.62
N ILE A 130 -10.06 -2.86 -0.44
CA ILE A 130 -10.22 -1.76 0.50
C ILE A 130 -11.13 -0.71 -0.14
N ARG A 131 -12.27 -0.46 0.49
CA ARG A 131 -13.23 0.58 0.04
C ARG A 131 -13.11 1.88 0.81
N ASP A 132 -12.57 1.82 2.05
CA ASP A 132 -12.41 2.95 2.95
C ASP A 132 -11.42 2.63 4.06
N GLN A 133 -11.02 3.61 4.85
CA GLN A 133 -10.03 3.45 5.91
C GLN A 133 -10.37 4.22 7.19
N ILE A 134 -9.84 3.73 8.32
CA ILE A 134 -9.79 4.42 9.60
C ILE A 134 -8.31 4.58 9.97
N SER A 135 -7.81 5.82 10.10
CA SER A 135 -6.38 6.12 10.38
C SER A 135 -6.15 6.96 11.64
N ASN A 136 -7.16 7.13 12.49
CA ASN A 136 -7.08 8.03 13.65
C ASN A 136 -6.17 7.53 14.79
N PHE A 137 -5.64 6.31 14.71
CA PHE A 137 -4.74 5.72 15.71
C PHE A 137 -3.26 5.95 15.41
N VAL A 138 -2.95 6.55 14.27
CA VAL A 138 -1.61 7.03 13.91
C VAL A 138 -1.68 8.51 13.57
N PRO A 139 -0.59 9.28 13.73
CA PRO A 139 -0.59 10.69 13.33
C PRO A 139 -0.91 10.84 11.85
N SER A 140 -1.70 11.86 11.51
CA SER A 140 -1.91 12.18 10.10
C SER A 140 -0.60 12.69 9.47
N PRO A 141 -0.22 12.20 8.27
CA PRO A 141 0.97 12.68 7.55
C PRO A 141 0.84 14.13 7.05
N LEU A 142 -0.33 14.74 7.22
CA LEU A 142 -0.61 16.12 6.81
C LEU A 142 -0.54 17.12 7.97
N ILE A 143 -0.19 16.68 9.20
CA ILE A 143 0.00 17.57 10.34
C ILE A 143 1.25 18.44 10.11
N GLY A 144 1.11 19.72 10.41
CA GLY A 144 2.17 20.72 10.25
C GLY A 144 1.85 21.74 9.14
N PRO A 145 2.82 22.54 8.72
CA PRO A 145 2.67 23.43 7.56
C PRO A 145 2.31 22.64 6.31
N ASN A 146 1.38 23.16 5.50
CA ASN A 146 1.02 22.49 4.25
C ASN A 146 2.20 22.42 3.28
N LEU A 147 2.20 21.43 2.43
CA LEU A 147 3.11 21.27 1.29
C LEU A 147 2.31 21.63 0.04
N ASP A 148 2.17 22.95 -0.22
CA ASP A 148 1.29 23.50 -1.28
C ASP A 148 1.67 22.94 -2.67
N GLU A 149 2.94 22.58 -2.85
CA GLU A 149 3.46 21.97 -4.07
C GLU A 149 2.93 20.53 -4.29
N LEU A 150 2.43 19.89 -3.24
CA LEU A 150 1.92 18.51 -3.29
C LEU A 150 0.39 18.44 -3.28
N GLY A 151 -0.27 19.40 -2.64
CA GLY A 151 -1.72 19.38 -2.57
C GLY A 151 -2.33 20.44 -1.64
N PRO A 152 -3.67 20.52 -1.58
CA PRO A 152 -4.37 21.53 -0.80
C PRO A 152 -4.28 21.25 0.70
N ARG A 153 -4.36 22.31 1.53
CA ARG A 153 -4.35 22.18 3.00
C ARG A 153 -5.44 21.26 3.53
N PHE A 154 -6.62 21.29 2.95
CA PHE A 154 -7.78 20.48 3.30
C PHE A 154 -8.22 19.69 2.08
N CYS A 155 -7.70 18.46 1.96
CA CYS A 155 -8.10 17.55 0.89
C CYS A 155 -9.40 16.82 1.25
N ASP A 156 -10.24 16.59 0.25
CA ASP A 156 -11.42 15.74 0.40
C ASP A 156 -10.99 14.28 0.59
N MET A 157 -11.54 13.63 1.59
CA MET A 157 -11.27 12.22 1.93
C MET A 157 -12.53 11.35 1.72
N SER A 158 -13.56 11.86 1.04
CA SER A 158 -14.81 11.12 0.82
C SER A 158 -14.61 9.85 -0.03
N GLU A 159 -13.58 9.84 -0.88
CA GLU A 159 -13.28 8.73 -1.78
C GLU A 159 -11.75 8.53 -1.94
N VAL A 160 -11.08 8.17 -0.84
CA VAL A 160 -9.63 7.89 -0.87
C VAL A 160 -9.31 6.73 -1.81
N TYR A 161 -10.10 5.66 -1.74
CA TYR A 161 -9.97 4.50 -2.63
C TYR A 161 -10.92 4.69 -3.81
N ASP A 162 -10.35 5.01 -4.96
CA ASP A 162 -11.04 5.37 -6.19
C ASP A 162 -12.09 4.34 -6.60
N LYS A 163 -13.32 4.79 -6.85
CA LYS A 163 -14.46 3.93 -7.14
C LYS A 163 -14.30 3.18 -8.45
N ASP A 164 -13.78 3.83 -9.48
CA ASP A 164 -13.64 3.24 -10.81
C ASP A 164 -12.55 2.16 -10.79
N LEU A 165 -11.45 2.41 -10.08
CA LEU A 165 -10.41 1.39 -9.87
C LEU A 165 -10.94 0.20 -9.06
N ARG A 166 -11.78 0.43 -8.05
CA ARG A 166 -12.42 -0.67 -7.30
C ARG A 166 -13.32 -1.51 -8.19
N GLU A 167 -14.12 -0.91 -9.05
CA GLU A 167 -14.98 -1.64 -10.00
C GLU A 167 -14.16 -2.45 -11.02
N ILE A 168 -13.04 -1.92 -11.52
CA ILE A 168 -12.11 -2.66 -12.37
C ILE A 168 -11.59 -3.89 -11.65
N ILE A 169 -11.12 -3.74 -10.41
CA ILE A 169 -10.57 -4.85 -9.62
C ILE A 169 -11.63 -5.92 -9.34
N LYS A 170 -12.88 -5.52 -9.00
CA LYS A 170 -14.00 -6.46 -8.81
C LYS A 170 -14.31 -7.27 -10.07
N LYS A 171 -14.42 -6.60 -11.21
CA LYS A 171 -14.66 -7.26 -12.50
C LYS A 171 -13.52 -8.22 -12.83
N THR A 172 -12.28 -7.79 -12.62
CA THR A 172 -11.08 -8.60 -12.84
C THR A 172 -11.09 -9.86 -11.97
N ALA A 173 -11.39 -9.72 -10.68
CA ALA A 173 -11.50 -10.86 -9.76
C ALA A 173 -12.59 -11.85 -10.21
N ALA A 174 -13.76 -11.35 -10.60
CA ALA A 174 -14.87 -12.18 -11.09
C ALA A 174 -14.49 -12.95 -12.36
N GLU A 175 -13.84 -12.30 -13.34
CA GLU A 175 -13.37 -12.94 -14.59
C GLU A 175 -12.32 -14.04 -14.32
N LEU A 176 -11.48 -13.83 -13.29
CA LEU A 176 -10.47 -14.80 -12.88
C LEU A 176 -11.03 -15.92 -11.98
N GLY A 177 -12.28 -15.82 -11.55
CA GLY A 177 -12.89 -16.72 -10.58
C GLY A 177 -12.26 -16.64 -9.19
N ILE A 178 -11.70 -15.48 -8.82
CA ILE A 178 -11.06 -15.24 -7.53
C ILE A 178 -12.08 -14.59 -6.58
N PRO A 179 -12.43 -15.23 -5.45
CA PRO A 179 -13.28 -14.60 -4.45
C PRO A 179 -12.65 -13.32 -3.92
N LEU A 180 -13.43 -12.25 -3.86
CA LEU A 180 -12.97 -10.94 -3.39
C LEU A 180 -14.02 -10.36 -2.43
N GLN A 181 -13.61 -10.13 -1.19
CA GLN A 181 -14.38 -9.40 -0.20
C GLN A 181 -14.21 -7.89 -0.42
N GLU A 182 -15.06 -7.08 0.20
CA GLU A 182 -14.87 -5.63 0.23
C GLU A 182 -15.04 -5.13 1.66
N GLY A 183 -14.19 -4.20 2.11
CA GLY A 183 -14.25 -3.76 3.49
C GLY A 183 -13.47 -2.51 3.82
N VAL A 184 -13.57 -2.10 5.08
CA VAL A 184 -12.87 -0.96 5.69
C VAL A 184 -11.60 -1.46 6.40
N TYR A 185 -10.48 -0.84 6.07
CA TYR A 185 -9.19 -1.12 6.72
C TYR A 185 -8.92 -0.13 7.84
N ILE A 186 -8.55 -0.61 9.05
CA ILE A 186 -8.10 0.25 10.14
C ILE A 186 -6.58 0.12 10.33
N GLN A 187 -5.89 1.27 10.43
CA GLN A 187 -4.47 1.30 10.77
C GLN A 187 -4.28 1.57 12.25
N LEU A 188 -3.61 0.64 12.95
CA LEU A 188 -3.09 0.83 14.30
C LEU A 188 -1.57 1.03 14.28
N THR A 189 -1.00 1.40 15.41
CA THR A 189 0.45 1.68 15.51
C THR A 189 1.32 0.44 15.36
N GLY A 190 0.92 -0.70 15.95
CA GLY A 190 1.82 -1.82 16.16
C GLY A 190 2.93 -1.48 17.18
N PRO A 191 4.00 -2.28 17.33
CA PRO A 191 4.28 -3.54 16.60
C PRO A 191 3.57 -4.79 17.18
N ASN A 192 2.93 -4.67 18.35
CA ASN A 192 2.17 -5.80 18.93
C ASN A 192 0.86 -6.03 18.17
N PHE A 193 0.43 -7.27 18.11
CA PHE A 193 -0.94 -7.59 17.70
C PHE A 193 -1.94 -7.02 18.70
N GLU A 194 -3.16 -6.83 18.26
CA GLU A 194 -4.27 -6.30 19.04
C GLU A 194 -4.69 -7.28 20.14
N THR A 195 -5.10 -6.74 21.28
CA THR A 195 -5.82 -7.53 22.28
C THR A 195 -7.23 -7.88 21.78
N PRO A 196 -7.90 -8.93 22.34
CA PRO A 196 -9.30 -9.23 21.99
C PRO A 196 -10.26 -8.05 22.17
N SER A 197 -10.00 -7.18 23.13
CA SER A 197 -10.80 -5.96 23.37
C SER A 197 -10.57 -4.91 22.27
N GLU A 198 -9.35 -4.75 21.78
CA GLU A 198 -9.01 -3.86 20.67
C GLU A 198 -9.59 -4.39 19.36
N VAL A 199 -9.57 -5.71 19.11
CA VAL A 199 -10.26 -6.33 17.97
C VAL A 199 -11.77 -6.03 18.01
N LYS A 200 -12.39 -6.15 19.18
CA LYS A 200 -13.80 -5.77 19.37
C LYS A 200 -14.03 -4.28 19.11
N MET A 201 -13.13 -3.41 19.59
CA MET A 201 -13.17 -1.97 19.32
C MET A 201 -13.10 -1.69 17.82
N CYS A 202 -12.18 -2.30 17.09
CA CYS A 202 -12.07 -2.13 15.63
C CYS A 202 -13.40 -2.44 14.92
N ARG A 203 -14.07 -3.54 15.28
CA ARG A 203 -15.39 -3.88 14.73
C ARG A 203 -16.47 -2.85 15.07
N ILE A 204 -16.50 -2.36 16.31
CA ILE A 204 -17.47 -1.33 16.74
C ILE A 204 -17.30 -0.04 15.94
N LEU A 205 -16.05 0.31 15.59
CA LEU A 205 -15.72 1.45 14.76
C LEU A 205 -16.05 1.24 13.27
N GLY A 206 -16.43 0.03 12.87
CA GLY A 206 -16.82 -0.29 11.50
C GLY A 206 -15.69 -0.83 10.62
N ALA A 207 -14.56 -1.22 11.21
CA ALA A 207 -13.49 -1.88 10.47
C ALA A 207 -13.80 -3.36 10.19
N ASP A 208 -13.35 -3.84 9.04
CA ASP A 208 -13.44 -5.23 8.58
C ASP A 208 -12.07 -5.93 8.65
N ALA A 209 -10.98 -5.17 8.50
CA ALA A 209 -9.61 -5.66 8.64
C ALA A 209 -8.72 -4.66 9.37
N VAL A 210 -7.69 -5.15 10.07
CA VAL A 210 -6.75 -4.35 10.85
C VAL A 210 -5.30 -4.64 10.45
N GLY A 211 -4.48 -3.60 10.46
CA GLY A 211 -3.04 -3.72 10.25
C GLY A 211 -2.28 -2.46 10.69
N MET A 212 -1.00 -2.38 10.34
CA MET A 212 -0.05 -1.39 10.87
C MET A 212 0.56 -0.50 9.78
N SER A 213 -0.15 -0.34 8.64
CA SER A 213 0.35 0.37 7.45
C SER A 213 -0.82 0.91 6.61
N THR A 214 -0.54 1.34 5.37
CA THR A 214 -1.54 1.52 4.30
C THR A 214 -2.39 2.77 4.40
N ALA A 215 -3.11 3.02 5.50
CA ALA A 215 -4.02 4.16 5.59
C ALA A 215 -3.30 5.52 5.55
N CYS A 216 -2.16 5.66 6.21
CA CYS A 216 -1.36 6.88 6.12
C CYS A 216 -0.79 7.10 4.71
N GLU A 217 -0.44 6.01 3.99
CA GLU A 217 0.02 6.04 2.60
C GLU A 217 -1.11 6.48 1.66
N GLY A 218 -2.31 5.89 1.82
CA GLY A 218 -3.51 6.31 1.09
C GLY A 218 -3.85 7.79 1.32
N THR A 219 -3.74 8.27 2.57
CA THR A 219 -3.93 9.67 2.91
C THR A 219 -2.93 10.58 2.17
N ALA A 220 -1.65 10.22 2.16
CA ALA A 220 -0.62 11.00 1.48
C ALA A 220 -0.79 11.00 -0.04
N ALA A 221 -1.15 9.87 -0.63
CA ALA A 221 -1.41 9.73 -2.06
C ALA A 221 -2.63 10.55 -2.51
N ASN A 222 -3.73 10.44 -1.78
CA ASN A 222 -4.94 11.22 -2.05
C ASN A 222 -4.69 12.73 -1.97
N HIS A 223 -3.93 13.19 -0.96
CA HIS A 223 -3.52 14.59 -0.84
C HIS A 223 -2.77 15.09 -2.09
N MET A 224 -1.99 14.24 -2.75
CA MET A 224 -1.22 14.58 -3.96
C MET A 224 -2.01 14.32 -5.27
N GLY A 225 -3.30 14.03 -5.20
CA GLY A 225 -4.14 13.75 -6.35
C GLY A 225 -3.74 12.47 -7.12
N MET A 226 -3.21 11.47 -6.42
CA MET A 226 -3.09 10.12 -7.00
C MET A 226 -4.41 9.38 -6.87
N LYS A 227 -4.80 8.61 -7.88
CA LYS A 227 -5.85 7.60 -7.72
C LYS A 227 -5.31 6.46 -6.85
N VAL A 228 -6.07 6.02 -5.86
CA VAL A 228 -5.62 4.98 -4.93
C VAL A 228 -6.54 3.76 -5.02
N CYS A 229 -5.96 2.58 -5.03
CA CYS A 229 -6.67 1.32 -4.80
C CYS A 229 -5.83 0.42 -3.89
N GLY A 230 -6.45 -0.58 -3.29
CA GLY A 230 -5.72 -1.47 -2.40
C GLY A 230 -6.44 -2.77 -2.14
N ILE A 231 -5.66 -3.84 -1.96
CA ILE A 231 -6.15 -5.17 -1.60
C ILE A 231 -5.38 -5.65 -0.38
N SER A 232 -6.12 -6.04 0.66
CA SER A 232 -5.57 -6.73 1.83
C SER A 232 -5.61 -8.24 1.61
N CYS A 233 -4.51 -8.93 1.92
CA CYS A 233 -4.54 -10.37 2.16
C CYS A 233 -4.91 -10.58 3.64
N ILE A 234 -6.02 -11.22 3.92
CA ILE A 234 -6.41 -11.60 5.28
C ILE A 234 -5.54 -12.78 5.69
N SER A 235 -4.41 -12.48 6.32
CA SER A 235 -3.41 -13.50 6.68
C SER A 235 -3.81 -14.31 7.92
N ASN A 236 -4.62 -13.72 8.78
CA ASN A 236 -5.09 -14.29 10.04
C ASN A 236 -6.41 -13.65 10.45
N LEU A 237 -7.09 -14.21 11.41
CA LEU A 237 -8.17 -13.54 12.12
C LEU A 237 -7.62 -12.79 13.35
N GLY A 238 -8.26 -11.69 13.74
CA GLY A 238 -7.84 -10.90 14.90
C GLY A 238 -7.81 -11.71 16.21
N CYS A 239 -6.97 -11.29 17.15
CA CYS A 239 -6.84 -11.95 18.44
C CYS A 239 -8.20 -12.15 19.14
N GLY A 240 -8.41 -13.35 19.69
CA GLY A 240 -9.66 -13.71 20.38
C GLY A 240 -10.83 -14.04 19.44
N MET A 241 -10.62 -14.09 18.14
CA MET A 241 -11.60 -14.60 17.17
C MET A 241 -11.45 -16.11 16.95
N THR A 242 -10.28 -16.65 17.29
CA THR A 242 -9.98 -18.08 17.34
C THR A 242 -9.30 -18.41 18.66
N ASP A 243 -9.23 -19.71 19.03
CA ASP A 243 -8.54 -20.17 20.23
C ASP A 243 -7.01 -20.29 20.05
N GLN A 244 -6.49 -19.97 18.86
CA GLN A 244 -5.06 -20.07 18.55
C GLN A 244 -4.36 -18.72 18.78
N PRO A 245 -3.16 -18.74 19.39
CA PRO A 245 -2.33 -17.53 19.48
C PRO A 245 -1.83 -17.14 18.09
N LEU A 246 -1.69 -15.83 17.83
CA LEU A 246 -1.14 -15.32 16.59
C LEU A 246 0.39 -15.35 16.60
N SER A 247 0.98 -15.65 15.43
CA SER A 247 2.41 -15.54 15.20
C SER A 247 2.71 -14.91 13.85
N HIS A 248 3.86 -14.24 13.73
CA HIS A 248 4.30 -13.68 12.45
C HIS A 248 4.58 -14.79 11.42
N THR A 249 4.97 -15.97 11.86
CA THR A 249 5.21 -17.14 11.00
C THR A 249 3.93 -17.57 10.28
N GLU A 250 2.80 -17.66 11.00
CA GLU A 250 1.50 -18.03 10.39
C GLU A 250 1.05 -16.99 9.36
N VAL A 251 1.30 -15.70 9.64
CA VAL A 251 1.04 -14.61 8.69
C VAL A 251 1.80 -14.83 7.39
N GLN A 252 3.09 -15.18 7.48
CA GLN A 252 3.96 -15.42 6.33
C GLN A 252 3.52 -16.67 5.55
N GLU A 253 3.30 -17.79 6.24
CA GLU A 253 2.86 -19.06 5.63
C GLU A 253 1.54 -18.90 4.88
N MET A 254 0.60 -18.12 5.44
CA MET A 254 -0.66 -17.86 4.75
C MET A 254 -0.45 -16.98 3.51
N ALA A 255 0.34 -15.92 3.61
CA ALA A 255 0.65 -15.05 2.48
C ALA A 255 1.31 -15.85 1.34
N ASP A 256 2.28 -16.73 1.65
CA ASP A 256 2.95 -17.60 0.68
C ASP A 256 1.97 -18.55 0.00
N ARG A 257 1.03 -19.11 0.76
CA ARG A 257 0.02 -20.05 0.24
C ARG A 257 -0.91 -19.40 -0.79
N VAL A 258 -1.32 -18.14 -0.57
CA VAL A 258 -2.25 -17.44 -1.46
C VAL A 258 -1.55 -16.58 -2.51
N ALA A 259 -0.23 -16.40 -2.41
CA ALA A 259 0.58 -15.57 -3.31
C ALA A 259 0.33 -15.82 -4.80
N PRO A 260 0.19 -17.08 -5.30
CA PRO A 260 -0.07 -17.31 -6.72
C PRO A 260 -1.36 -16.67 -7.22
N LEU A 261 -2.45 -16.77 -6.45
CA LEU A 261 -3.75 -16.16 -6.79
C LEU A 261 -3.68 -14.63 -6.67
N PHE A 262 -3.01 -14.15 -5.62
CA PHE A 262 -2.84 -12.72 -5.38
C PHE A 262 -2.03 -12.05 -6.50
N LYS A 263 -0.90 -12.65 -6.90
CA LYS A 263 -0.09 -12.19 -8.03
C LYS A 263 -0.91 -12.11 -9.32
N LYS A 264 -1.71 -13.14 -9.61
CA LYS A 264 -2.59 -13.18 -10.78
C LYS A 264 -3.61 -12.03 -10.77
N LEU A 265 -4.24 -11.78 -9.62
CA LEU A 265 -5.21 -10.69 -9.47
C LEU A 265 -4.55 -9.32 -9.65
N ILE A 266 -3.40 -9.08 -9.00
CA ILE A 266 -2.67 -7.81 -9.10
C ILE A 266 -2.26 -7.55 -10.56
N THR A 267 -1.63 -8.53 -11.22
CA THR A 267 -1.16 -8.39 -12.61
C THR A 267 -2.30 -8.01 -13.54
N ALA A 268 -3.40 -8.76 -13.52
CA ALA A 268 -4.54 -8.48 -14.37
C ALA A 268 -5.21 -7.13 -14.05
N SER A 269 -5.26 -6.76 -12.75
CA SER A 269 -5.80 -5.46 -12.34
C SER A 269 -4.94 -4.30 -12.83
N ILE A 270 -3.61 -4.39 -12.71
CA ILE A 270 -2.68 -3.35 -13.19
C ILE A 270 -2.86 -3.10 -14.69
N VAL A 271 -2.97 -4.15 -15.50
CA VAL A 271 -3.17 -4.02 -16.94
C VAL A 271 -4.47 -3.28 -17.27
N LYS A 272 -5.58 -3.68 -16.66
CA LYS A 272 -6.89 -3.04 -16.89
C LYS A 272 -6.97 -1.60 -16.35
N ILE A 273 -6.32 -1.33 -15.22
CA ILE A 273 -6.20 0.03 -14.69
C ILE A 273 -5.42 0.92 -15.66
N ALA A 274 -4.34 0.41 -16.24
CA ALA A 274 -3.56 1.17 -17.21
C ALA A 274 -4.33 1.46 -18.51
N GLU A 275 -5.18 0.54 -18.96
CA GLU A 275 -6.10 0.76 -20.09
C GLU A 275 -7.06 1.92 -19.79
N GLN A 276 -7.71 1.92 -18.62
CA GLN A 276 -8.61 3.01 -18.20
C GLN A 276 -7.91 4.37 -18.15
N ILE A 277 -6.68 4.44 -17.63
CA ILE A 277 -5.92 5.71 -17.56
C ILE A 277 -5.62 6.25 -18.97
N LYS A 278 -5.28 5.38 -19.92
CA LYS A 278 -5.03 5.77 -21.32
C LYS A 278 -6.28 6.35 -21.98
N ASP A 279 -7.44 5.76 -21.71
CA ASP A 279 -8.71 6.25 -22.26
C ASP A 279 -9.05 7.64 -21.71
N GLU A 280 -8.87 7.86 -20.40
CA GLU A 280 -9.08 9.17 -19.76
C GLU A 280 -8.12 10.28 -20.28
N GLU A 281 -6.93 9.93 -20.77
CA GLU A 281 -5.97 10.90 -21.33
C GLU A 281 -6.25 11.24 -22.80
N MET A 282 -7.06 10.45 -23.46
CA MET A 282 -7.46 10.68 -24.87
C MET A 282 -8.76 11.48 -25.00
N GLU A 283 -9.53 11.60 -23.91
CA GLU A 283 -10.74 12.43 -23.81
C GLU A 283 -10.42 13.88 -23.40
#